data_a9496de7a7d78e0ec30ffe2d983fc2d2
#
_entry.id   a9496de7a7d78e0ec30ffe2d983fc2d2
#
_cell.length_a   1.000
_cell.length_b   1.000
_cell.length_c   1.000
_cell.angle_alpha   90.00
_cell.angle_beta   90.00
_cell.angle_gamma   90.00
#
_symmetry.space_group_name_H-M   'P 1'
#
loop_
_entity.id
_entity.type
_entity.pdbx_description
1 polymer ?
#
loop_
_entity_poly.entity_id
_entity_poly.type
_entity_poly.pdbx_seq_one_letter_code
_entity_poly.pdbx_strand_id
1 'polypeptide(L)'
;MPVSPEALPLGPGVVVLKHHASGIIALDKPAGILSHPNGPEDEDRSLLTAHYDEDRECYQLPDGTEAHLIHRLDSPTSGVILLATDSKVATDLRRRFLTREVEKTYLALVFGVPRRRQELWQDNLHIRREHGQLRTQAGRSGDAAACDMRQVQIITGVPVLSLLELSPHTGRTHQLRVQCQKRRLPIVGDTTYGDFAKNRAFAQKSGLNRLFLHAS
;
A
#
# COMPACT_ATOMS: atom_id res chain seq x y z
N MET A 1 -7.26 -5.46 28.78
CA MET A 1 -5.81 -5.17 28.83
C MET A 1 -5.33 -4.94 27.41
N PRO A 2 -4.34 -4.09 27.15
CA PRO A 2 -3.83 -3.97 25.79
C PRO A 2 -3.26 -5.32 25.32
N VAL A 3 -3.55 -5.69 24.10
CA VAL A 3 -3.03 -6.93 23.49
C VAL A 3 -1.51 -6.87 23.45
N SER A 4 -0.83 -7.90 23.96
CA SER A 4 0.61 -8.02 23.78
C SER A 4 0.92 -8.20 22.28
N PRO A 5 1.86 -7.45 21.71
CA PRO A 5 2.27 -7.62 20.30
C PRO A 5 2.69 -9.06 19.98
N GLU A 6 3.20 -9.78 20.97
CA GLU A 6 3.67 -11.17 20.86
C GLU A 6 2.51 -12.17 20.72
N ALA A 7 1.28 -11.77 21.11
CA ALA A 7 0.07 -12.60 21.02
C ALA A 7 -0.68 -12.43 19.70
N LEU A 8 -0.22 -11.53 18.80
CA LEU A 8 -0.86 -11.33 17.51
C LEU A 8 -0.60 -12.53 16.58
N PRO A 9 -1.65 -13.13 16.00
CA PRO A 9 -1.49 -14.19 14.99
C PRO A 9 -1.07 -13.56 13.64
N LEU A 10 0.20 -13.18 13.54
CA LEU A 10 0.75 -12.49 12.37
C LEU A 10 0.69 -13.38 11.12
N GLY A 11 0.30 -12.81 10.00
CA GLY A 11 0.38 -13.43 8.69
C GLY A 11 1.82 -13.68 8.23
N PRO A 12 2.03 -14.44 7.14
CA PRO A 12 3.35 -14.83 6.67
C PRO A 12 4.27 -13.63 6.41
N GLY A 13 5.40 -13.57 7.11
CA GLY A 13 6.42 -12.52 6.96
C GLY A 13 6.02 -11.14 7.47
N VAL A 14 4.85 -10.99 8.09
CA VAL A 14 4.45 -9.74 8.76
C VAL A 14 5.27 -9.57 10.03
N VAL A 15 5.75 -8.35 10.29
CA VAL A 15 6.60 -8.04 11.45
C VAL A 15 6.00 -6.87 12.23
N VAL A 16 6.01 -6.96 13.56
CA VAL A 16 5.68 -5.81 14.43
C VAL A 16 6.84 -4.84 14.43
N LEU A 17 6.62 -3.62 13.95
CA LEU A 17 7.61 -2.55 13.96
C LEU A 17 7.59 -1.77 15.28
N LYS A 18 6.40 -1.47 15.77
CA LYS A 18 6.22 -0.67 16.98
C LYS A 18 4.85 -0.93 17.61
N HIS A 19 4.81 -0.91 18.91
CA HIS A 19 3.60 -0.89 19.72
C HIS A 19 3.61 0.34 20.63
N HIS A 20 2.48 1.01 20.72
CA HIS A 20 2.28 2.16 21.60
C HIS A 20 1.28 1.84 22.72
N ALA A 21 1.48 2.41 23.90
CA ALA A 21 0.63 2.16 25.08
C ALA A 21 -0.86 2.52 24.87
N SER A 22 -1.18 3.36 23.89
CA SER A 22 -2.57 3.66 23.46
C SER A 22 -3.23 2.53 22.68
N GLY A 23 -2.56 1.39 22.46
CA GLY A 23 -3.05 0.27 21.66
C GLY A 23 -2.82 0.39 20.15
N ILE A 24 -2.05 1.39 19.70
CA ILE A 24 -1.65 1.49 18.28
C ILE A 24 -0.50 0.52 18.01
N ILE A 25 -0.62 -0.25 16.92
CA ILE A 25 0.38 -1.21 16.48
C ILE A 25 0.75 -0.90 15.03
N ALA A 26 2.03 -0.68 14.78
CA ALA A 26 2.59 -0.54 13.45
C ALA A 26 3.21 -1.87 13.02
N LEU A 27 2.78 -2.36 11.86
CA LEU A 27 3.27 -3.60 11.26
C LEU A 27 3.98 -3.30 9.94
N ASP A 28 5.01 -4.08 9.60
CA ASP A 28 5.54 -4.17 8.25
C ASP A 28 4.80 -5.27 7.49
N LYS A 29 4.03 -4.89 6.49
CA LYS A 29 3.31 -5.81 5.62
C LYS A 29 4.19 -6.18 4.42
N PRO A 30 4.53 -7.44 4.19
CA PRO A 30 5.23 -7.84 2.98
C PRO A 30 4.36 -7.70 1.73
N ALA A 31 5.01 -7.61 0.57
CA ALA A 31 4.33 -7.66 -0.72
C ALA A 31 3.65 -9.03 -0.93
N GLY A 32 2.43 -9.03 -1.43
CA GLY A 32 1.64 -10.25 -1.67
C GLY A 32 0.68 -10.61 -0.55
N ILE A 33 0.87 -10.07 0.67
CA ILE A 33 -0.04 -10.26 1.80
C ILE A 33 -1.21 -9.28 1.70
N LEU A 34 -2.40 -9.76 1.99
CA LEU A 34 -3.62 -8.96 2.04
C LEU A 34 -3.67 -8.12 3.33
N SER A 35 -4.22 -6.91 3.24
CA SER A 35 -4.48 -6.09 4.44
C SER A 35 -5.62 -6.65 5.30
N HIS A 36 -6.56 -7.37 4.67
CA HIS A 36 -7.61 -8.19 5.28
C HIS A 36 -8.02 -9.27 4.27
N PRO A 37 -8.56 -10.41 4.69
CA PRO A 37 -9.06 -11.43 3.79
C PRO A 37 -10.26 -10.91 2.97
N ASN A 38 -10.45 -11.41 1.75
CA ASN A 38 -11.67 -11.16 0.96
C ASN A 38 -12.72 -12.27 1.20
N GLY A 39 -12.34 -13.34 1.89
CA GLY A 39 -13.14 -14.47 2.30
C GLY A 39 -12.33 -15.38 3.23
N PRO A 40 -12.95 -16.38 3.86
CA PRO A 40 -12.28 -17.25 4.83
C PRO A 40 -11.02 -17.95 4.28
N GLU A 41 -11.00 -18.26 2.98
CA GLU A 41 -9.86 -18.88 2.30
C GLU A 41 -8.62 -17.98 2.21
N ASP A 42 -8.77 -16.70 2.48
CA ASP A 42 -7.70 -15.70 2.42
C ASP A 42 -7.07 -15.40 3.79
N GLU A 43 -7.60 -15.96 4.89
CA GLU A 43 -7.12 -15.67 6.25
C GLU A 43 -5.63 -15.98 6.40
N ASP A 44 -5.17 -17.13 5.89
CA ASP A 44 -3.76 -17.55 5.99
C ASP A 44 -2.77 -16.68 5.21
N ARG A 45 -3.25 -15.82 4.31
CA ARG A 45 -2.42 -14.88 3.52
C ARG A 45 -2.76 -13.42 3.77
N SER A 46 -3.35 -13.15 4.91
CA SER A 46 -3.72 -11.80 5.35
C SER A 46 -2.78 -11.27 6.43
N LEU A 47 -2.92 -10.00 6.77
CA LEU A 47 -2.10 -9.30 7.76
C LEU A 47 -2.06 -10.03 9.11
N LEU A 48 -3.23 -10.52 9.55
CA LEU A 48 -3.36 -11.44 10.68
C LEU A 48 -4.09 -12.70 10.21
N THR A 49 -3.68 -13.86 10.71
CA THR A 49 -4.34 -15.16 10.48
C THR A 49 -5.48 -15.35 11.48
N ALA A 50 -6.50 -14.52 11.34
CA ALA A 50 -7.67 -14.49 12.23
C ALA A 50 -8.90 -14.04 11.43
N HIS A 51 -10.08 -14.39 11.93
CA HIS A 51 -11.33 -13.96 11.33
C HIS A 51 -11.44 -12.44 11.23
N TYR A 52 -11.87 -11.92 10.08
CA TYR A 52 -12.05 -10.50 9.84
C TYR A 52 -13.53 -10.14 9.66
N ASP A 53 -14.00 -9.24 10.50
CA ASP A 53 -15.33 -8.65 10.42
C ASP A 53 -15.26 -7.42 9.50
N GLU A 54 -15.88 -7.53 8.30
CA GLU A 54 -15.85 -6.46 7.29
C GLU A 54 -16.66 -5.23 7.73
N ASP A 55 -17.78 -5.42 8.45
CA ASP A 55 -18.66 -4.33 8.87
C ASP A 55 -17.98 -3.48 9.97
N ARG A 56 -17.21 -4.11 10.83
CA ARG A 56 -16.47 -3.46 11.92
C ARG A 56 -15.04 -3.11 11.55
N GLU A 57 -14.56 -3.57 10.40
CA GLU A 57 -13.19 -3.44 9.92
C GLU A 57 -12.15 -3.86 10.98
N CYS A 58 -12.36 -5.03 11.58
CA CYS A 58 -11.48 -5.55 12.63
C CYS A 58 -11.25 -7.05 12.52
N TYR A 59 -10.08 -7.49 12.97
CA TYR A 59 -9.76 -8.87 13.21
C TYR A 59 -10.23 -9.28 14.60
N GLN A 60 -10.83 -10.45 14.71
CA GLN A 60 -11.22 -11.08 15.98
C GLN A 60 -10.08 -11.99 16.43
N LEU A 61 -9.39 -11.62 17.51
CA LEU A 61 -8.25 -12.38 18.01
C LEU A 61 -8.67 -13.59 18.84
N PRO A 62 -7.82 -14.63 18.96
CA PRO A 62 -8.17 -15.86 19.69
C PRO A 62 -8.50 -15.65 21.17
N ASP A 63 -8.01 -14.58 21.78
CA ASP A 63 -8.28 -14.20 23.19
C ASP A 63 -9.59 -13.41 23.34
N GLY A 64 -10.36 -13.23 22.27
CA GLY A 64 -11.61 -12.48 22.23
C GLY A 64 -11.43 -10.97 22.12
N THR A 65 -10.22 -10.47 22.00
CA THR A 65 -9.95 -9.05 21.72
C THR A 65 -10.06 -8.74 20.24
N GLU A 66 -10.07 -7.46 19.89
CA GLU A 66 -10.18 -6.98 18.49
C GLU A 66 -8.97 -6.17 18.09
N ALA A 67 -8.53 -6.36 16.83
CA ALA A 67 -7.53 -5.54 16.20
C ALA A 67 -8.14 -4.83 14.99
N HIS A 68 -8.41 -3.53 15.15
CA HIS A 68 -9.07 -2.69 14.15
C HIS A 68 -8.08 -2.23 13.09
N LEU A 69 -8.40 -2.48 11.82
CA LEU A 69 -7.61 -2.00 10.69
C LEU A 69 -7.85 -0.49 10.50
N ILE A 70 -6.81 0.29 10.46
CA ILE A 70 -6.90 1.76 10.34
C ILE A 70 -6.95 2.21 8.89
N HIS A 71 -6.12 1.63 8.05
CA HIS A 71 -6.05 1.87 6.60
C HIS A 71 -5.60 0.60 5.88
N ARG A 72 -5.64 0.63 4.56
CA ARG A 72 -5.26 -0.52 3.73
C ARG A 72 -4.11 -0.19 2.80
N LEU A 73 -3.29 -1.19 2.51
CA LEU A 73 -2.35 -1.22 1.40
C LEU A 73 -2.84 -2.24 0.37
N ASP A 74 -2.59 -1.99 -0.90
CA ASP A 74 -2.81 -3.00 -1.95
C ASP A 74 -2.03 -4.28 -1.60
N SER A 75 -2.54 -5.46 -1.96
CA SER A 75 -1.83 -6.73 -1.69
C SER A 75 -0.37 -6.71 -2.16
N PRO A 76 -0.03 -6.24 -3.39
CA PRO A 76 1.36 -6.22 -3.84
C PRO A 76 2.21 -5.10 -3.21
N THR A 77 1.60 -4.12 -2.53
CA THR A 77 2.32 -3.02 -1.85
C THR A 77 2.83 -3.49 -0.50
N SER A 78 4.10 -3.25 -0.19
CA SER A 78 4.70 -3.54 1.12
C SER A 78 4.80 -2.28 1.99
N GLY A 79 5.09 -2.46 3.28
CA GLY A 79 5.44 -1.40 4.21
C GLY A 79 4.48 -1.19 5.36
N VAL A 80 4.56 -0.03 5.98
CA VAL A 80 3.89 0.28 7.25
C VAL A 80 2.37 0.26 7.09
N ILE A 81 1.71 -0.53 7.95
CA ILE A 81 0.26 -0.57 8.12
C ILE A 81 -0.08 -0.51 9.61
N LEU A 82 -1.18 0.17 9.95
CA LEU A 82 -1.56 0.43 11.33
C LEU A 82 -2.81 -0.36 11.71
N LEU A 83 -2.74 -0.95 12.91
CA LEU A 83 -3.86 -1.50 13.66
C LEU A 83 -4.06 -0.72 14.96
N ALA A 84 -5.23 -0.81 15.55
CA ALA A 84 -5.49 -0.38 16.93
C ALA A 84 -6.31 -1.43 17.67
N THR A 85 -5.97 -1.67 18.95
CA THR A 85 -6.69 -2.61 19.82
C THR A 85 -7.80 -1.94 20.64
N ASP A 86 -7.95 -0.62 20.51
CA ASP A 86 -9.03 0.17 21.09
C ASP A 86 -9.88 0.80 19.97
N SER A 87 -11.18 0.56 20.01
CA SER A 87 -12.12 1.03 18.97
C SER A 87 -12.24 2.55 18.88
N LYS A 88 -12.07 3.27 20.01
CA LYS A 88 -12.10 4.76 20.01
C LYS A 88 -10.84 5.32 19.35
N VAL A 89 -9.68 4.71 19.66
CA VAL A 89 -8.40 5.04 19.01
C VAL A 89 -8.48 4.74 17.51
N ALA A 90 -9.06 3.60 17.13
CA ALA A 90 -9.27 3.25 15.74
C ALA A 90 -10.14 4.28 15.00
N THR A 91 -11.25 4.68 15.61
CA THR A 91 -12.18 5.68 15.05
C THR A 91 -11.50 7.03 14.87
N ASP A 92 -10.73 7.52 15.86
CA ASP A 92 -9.99 8.79 15.73
C ASP A 92 -8.93 8.72 14.65
N LEU A 93 -8.15 7.65 14.57
CA LEU A 93 -7.14 7.48 13.54
C LEU A 93 -7.75 7.40 12.13
N ARG A 94 -8.81 6.61 11.93
CA ARG A 94 -9.52 6.56 10.64
C ARG A 94 -10.03 7.93 10.23
N ARG A 95 -10.59 8.71 11.18
CA ARG A 95 -11.00 10.09 10.92
C ARG A 95 -9.81 10.93 10.43
N ARG A 96 -8.65 10.86 11.10
CA ARG A 96 -7.44 11.60 10.70
C ARG A 96 -6.95 11.20 9.30
N PHE A 97 -7.06 9.92 8.92
CA PHE A 97 -6.77 9.49 7.55
C PHE A 97 -7.77 10.10 6.54
N LEU A 98 -9.06 10.14 6.88
CA LEU A 98 -10.11 10.74 6.04
C LEU A 98 -9.94 12.25 5.90
N THR A 99 -9.61 12.95 6.96
CA THR A 99 -9.38 14.41 6.97
C THR A 99 -8.01 14.81 6.48
N ARG A 100 -7.17 13.83 6.08
CA ARG A 100 -5.81 14.05 5.54
C ARG A 100 -4.86 14.69 6.53
N GLU A 101 -5.06 14.45 7.81
CA GLU A 101 -4.17 14.88 8.90
C GLU A 101 -2.96 13.94 9.05
N VAL A 102 -2.97 12.79 8.39
CA VAL A 102 -1.86 11.82 8.38
C VAL A 102 -1.03 11.99 7.12
N GLU A 103 0.23 12.33 7.30
CA GLU A 103 1.21 12.33 6.23
C GLU A 103 1.59 10.88 5.87
N LYS A 104 1.62 10.60 4.58
CA LYS A 104 1.95 9.28 4.03
C LYS A 104 3.12 9.43 3.09
N THR A 105 4.13 8.61 3.26
CA THR A 105 5.29 8.56 2.37
C THR A 105 5.43 7.16 1.80
N TYR A 106 5.74 7.09 0.51
CA TYR A 106 6.02 5.85 -0.19
C TYR A 106 7.31 5.97 -0.97
N LEU A 107 8.07 4.90 -1.00
CA LEU A 107 9.20 4.75 -1.92
C LEU A 107 8.77 3.88 -3.11
N ALA A 108 9.04 4.37 -4.32
CA ALA A 108 8.75 3.64 -5.56
C ALA A 108 9.99 3.57 -6.45
N LEU A 109 10.36 2.37 -6.88
CA LEU A 109 11.35 2.19 -7.93
C LEU A 109 10.64 2.15 -9.28
N VAL A 110 11.00 3.05 -10.19
CA VAL A 110 10.34 3.18 -11.50
C VAL A 110 11.31 3.03 -12.66
N PHE A 111 10.83 2.57 -13.81
CA PHE A 111 11.59 2.60 -15.05
C PHE A 111 11.61 4.03 -15.64
N GLY A 112 12.80 4.51 -15.96
CA GLY A 112 13.00 5.83 -16.56
C GLY A 112 13.36 6.92 -15.54
N VAL A 113 13.34 8.17 -16.03
CA VAL A 113 13.72 9.36 -15.25
C VAL A 113 12.56 10.36 -15.32
N PRO A 114 12.09 10.91 -14.18
CA PRO A 114 11.07 11.95 -14.21
C PRO A 114 11.59 13.22 -14.89
N ARG A 115 10.69 13.98 -15.54
CA ARG A 115 11.03 15.22 -16.21
C ARG A 115 11.48 16.33 -15.26
N ARG A 116 11.01 16.29 -14.02
CA ARG A 116 11.33 17.23 -12.95
C ARG A 116 11.74 16.46 -11.70
N ARG A 117 12.65 17.02 -10.92
CA ARG A 117 13.07 16.41 -9.64
C ARG A 117 11.99 16.45 -8.59
N GLN A 118 11.08 17.43 -8.66
CA GLN A 118 9.93 17.58 -7.77
C GLN A 118 8.73 18.06 -8.61
N GLU A 119 7.57 17.48 -8.35
CA GLU A 119 6.35 17.85 -9.06
C GLU A 119 5.12 17.45 -8.25
N LEU A 120 4.13 18.34 -8.17
CA LEU A 120 2.79 17.98 -7.69
C LEU A 120 2.02 17.29 -8.83
N TRP A 121 1.67 16.05 -8.63
CA TRP A 121 0.86 15.27 -9.56
C TRP A 121 -0.62 15.42 -9.23
N GLN A 122 -1.37 15.96 -10.16
CA GLN A 122 -2.83 16.11 -10.05
C GLN A 122 -3.50 15.37 -11.20
N ASP A 123 -4.43 14.49 -10.87
CA ASP A 123 -5.16 13.65 -11.81
C ASP A 123 -6.60 13.46 -11.36
N ASN A 124 -7.49 13.10 -12.29
CA ASN A 124 -8.79 12.55 -11.98
C ASN A 124 -8.73 11.04 -12.23
N LEU A 125 -9.11 10.25 -11.25
CA LEU A 125 -9.08 8.80 -11.31
C LEU A 125 -10.50 8.25 -11.24
N HIS A 126 -10.81 7.27 -12.08
CA HIS A 126 -12.05 6.53 -12.05
C HIS A 126 -11.78 5.03 -12.02
N ILE A 127 -12.63 4.32 -11.28
CA ILE A 127 -12.55 2.87 -11.17
C ILE A 127 -13.45 2.26 -12.24
N ARG A 128 -12.92 1.28 -12.97
CA ARG A 128 -13.66 0.41 -13.89
C ARG A 128 -13.52 -1.04 -13.45
N ARG A 129 -14.57 -1.81 -13.68
CA ARG A 129 -14.50 -3.25 -13.52
C ARG A 129 -14.24 -3.88 -14.91
N GLU A 130 -13.06 -4.47 -15.08
CA GLU A 130 -12.65 -5.14 -16.31
C GLU A 130 -12.35 -6.61 -15.99
N HIS A 131 -13.05 -7.53 -16.67
CA HIS A 131 -12.89 -9.00 -16.48
C HIS A 131 -13.01 -9.43 -14.99
N GLY A 132 -13.95 -8.82 -14.25
CA GLY A 132 -14.15 -9.10 -12.82
C GLY A 132 -13.17 -8.40 -11.86
N GLN A 133 -12.13 -7.76 -12.36
CA GLN A 133 -11.13 -7.04 -11.55
C GLN A 133 -11.38 -5.54 -11.55
N LEU A 134 -11.13 -4.91 -10.40
CA LEU A 134 -11.16 -3.45 -10.29
C LEU A 134 -9.87 -2.87 -10.87
N ARG A 135 -10.01 -1.99 -11.87
CA ARG A 135 -8.92 -1.22 -12.46
C ARG A 135 -9.18 0.27 -12.32
N THR A 136 -8.16 1.00 -11.94
CA THR A 136 -8.20 2.47 -11.88
C THR A 136 -7.57 3.03 -13.16
N GLN A 137 -8.18 4.05 -13.71
CA GLN A 137 -7.67 4.75 -14.91
C GLN A 137 -7.68 6.26 -14.66
N ALA A 138 -6.68 6.95 -15.20
CA ALA A 138 -6.68 8.42 -15.23
C ALA A 138 -7.52 8.92 -16.41
N GLY A 139 -8.35 9.92 -16.19
CA GLY A 139 -9.26 10.46 -17.18
C GLY A 139 -9.50 11.96 -17.05
N ARG A 140 -10.47 12.48 -17.83
CA ARG A 140 -10.93 13.89 -17.71
C ARG A 140 -11.91 14.07 -16.56
N SER A 141 -12.59 13.01 -16.15
CA SER A 141 -13.55 12.95 -15.04
C SER A 141 -13.11 11.88 -14.04
N GLY A 142 -13.68 11.92 -12.84
CA GLY A 142 -13.40 10.98 -11.76
C GLY A 142 -13.03 11.69 -10.46
N ASP A 143 -12.59 10.92 -9.49
CA ASP A 143 -12.16 11.44 -8.19
C ASP A 143 -10.81 12.13 -8.29
N ALA A 144 -10.70 13.33 -7.69
CA ALA A 144 -9.44 14.05 -7.62
C ALA A 144 -8.39 13.25 -6.83
N ALA A 145 -7.20 13.15 -7.42
CA ALA A 145 -6.04 12.47 -6.85
C ALA A 145 -4.82 13.40 -6.93
N ALA A 146 -4.20 13.67 -5.78
CA ALA A 146 -3.02 14.53 -5.68
C ALA A 146 -1.90 13.80 -4.94
N CYS A 147 -0.66 13.99 -5.41
CA CYS A 147 0.54 13.41 -4.82
C CYS A 147 1.75 14.30 -5.09
N ASP A 148 2.52 14.64 -4.06
CA ASP A 148 3.84 15.20 -4.26
C ASP A 148 4.81 14.09 -4.65
N MET A 149 5.57 14.34 -5.69
CA MET A 149 6.64 13.46 -6.15
C MET A 149 7.99 14.16 -5.99
N ARG A 150 8.93 13.45 -5.39
CA ARG A 150 10.34 13.83 -5.28
C ARG A 150 11.24 12.71 -5.80
N GLN A 151 12.12 13.03 -6.74
CA GLN A 151 13.17 12.11 -7.18
C GLN A 151 14.26 12.05 -6.13
N VAL A 152 14.45 10.88 -5.54
CA VAL A 152 15.49 10.63 -4.52
C VAL A 152 16.83 10.31 -5.20
N GLN A 153 16.81 9.37 -6.17
CA GLN A 153 18.02 8.88 -6.80
C GLN A 153 17.74 8.43 -8.25
N ILE A 154 18.73 8.60 -9.12
CA ILE A 154 18.79 7.93 -10.43
C ILE A 154 19.78 6.77 -10.30
N ILE A 155 19.36 5.60 -10.76
CA ILE A 155 20.19 4.40 -10.83
C ILE A 155 20.51 4.20 -12.31
N THR A 156 21.77 4.50 -12.66
CA THR A 156 22.27 4.37 -14.05
C THR A 156 22.43 2.89 -14.40
N GLY A 157 22.15 2.56 -15.66
CA GLY A 157 22.24 1.19 -16.15
C GLY A 157 21.26 0.94 -17.29
N VAL A 158 21.11 -0.34 -17.66
CA VAL A 158 20.14 -0.77 -18.66
C VAL A 158 19.21 -1.80 -18.00
N PRO A 159 17.96 -1.44 -17.74
CA PRO A 159 17.33 -0.12 -17.95
C PRO A 159 17.76 0.93 -16.91
N VAL A 160 17.61 2.22 -17.24
CA VAL A 160 17.75 3.30 -16.25
C VAL A 160 16.53 3.26 -15.31
N LEU A 161 16.78 3.39 -14.00
CA LEU A 161 15.75 3.40 -12.97
C LEU A 161 15.83 4.71 -12.17
N SER A 162 14.73 5.06 -11.53
CA SER A 162 14.68 6.13 -10.54
C SER A 162 13.99 5.66 -9.27
N LEU A 163 14.56 6.02 -8.12
CA LEU A 163 13.90 5.93 -6.82
C LEU A 163 13.13 7.24 -6.60
N LEU A 164 11.83 7.10 -6.42
CA LEU A 164 10.92 8.22 -6.14
C LEU A 164 10.39 8.11 -4.71
N GLU A 165 10.27 9.25 -4.06
CA GLU A 165 9.46 9.45 -2.88
C GLU A 165 8.12 10.05 -3.32
N LEU A 166 7.04 9.45 -2.89
CA LEU A 166 5.68 9.82 -3.25
C LEU A 166 4.88 10.10 -1.97
N SER A 167 4.37 11.32 -1.84
CA SER A 167 3.55 11.74 -0.69
C SER A 167 2.12 12.03 -1.14
N PRO A 168 1.22 11.02 -1.11
CA PRO A 168 -0.14 11.18 -1.59
C PRO A 168 -1.01 11.98 -0.62
N HIS A 169 -1.63 13.06 -1.10
CA HIS A 169 -2.63 13.86 -0.37
C HIS A 169 -4.00 13.18 -0.34
N THR A 170 -4.23 12.22 -1.24
CA THR A 170 -5.47 11.46 -1.36
C THR A 170 -5.16 9.95 -1.26
N GLY A 171 -6.17 9.11 -1.08
CA GLY A 171 -6.02 7.66 -0.95
C GLY A 171 -6.92 6.90 -1.92
N ARG A 172 -6.84 7.18 -3.23
CA ARG A 172 -7.64 6.47 -4.24
C ARG A 172 -7.04 5.10 -4.54
N THR A 173 -7.90 4.14 -4.85
CA THR A 173 -7.47 2.78 -5.22
C THR A 173 -6.40 2.82 -6.32
N HIS A 174 -5.29 2.15 -6.11
CA HIS A 174 -4.13 2.07 -7.01
C HIS A 174 -3.56 3.43 -7.45
N GLN A 175 -3.83 4.51 -6.70
CA GLN A 175 -3.50 5.89 -7.10
C GLN A 175 -2.06 6.05 -7.59
N LEU A 176 -1.08 5.71 -6.76
CA LEU A 176 0.34 5.93 -7.07
C LEU A 176 0.79 5.13 -8.29
N ARG A 177 0.28 3.92 -8.44
CA ARG A 177 0.59 3.02 -9.55
C ARG A 177 0.11 3.60 -10.88
N VAL A 178 -1.13 4.12 -10.92
CA VAL A 178 -1.72 4.76 -12.11
C VAL A 178 -1.05 6.10 -12.40
N GLN A 179 -0.74 6.90 -11.38
CA GLN A 179 -0.08 8.20 -11.55
C GLN A 179 1.34 8.05 -12.11
N CYS A 180 2.09 7.04 -11.67
CA CYS A 180 3.38 6.69 -12.24
C CYS A 180 3.25 6.23 -13.70
N GLN A 181 2.33 5.32 -14.00
CA GLN A 181 2.08 4.81 -15.35
C GLN A 181 1.71 5.94 -16.33
N LYS A 182 0.81 6.85 -15.95
CA LYS A 182 0.39 8.00 -16.76
C LYS A 182 1.58 8.88 -17.16
N ARG A 183 2.59 8.98 -16.31
CA ARG A 183 3.81 9.78 -16.54
C ARG A 183 4.92 9.02 -17.25
N ARG A 184 4.63 7.80 -17.76
CA ARG A 184 5.59 6.90 -18.38
C ARG A 184 6.76 6.51 -17.46
N LEU A 185 6.46 6.43 -16.16
CA LEU A 185 7.35 5.99 -15.09
C LEU A 185 6.75 4.74 -14.42
N PRO A 186 6.50 3.64 -15.17
CA PRO A 186 5.86 2.47 -14.59
C PRO A 186 6.71 1.91 -13.46
N ILE A 187 6.05 1.53 -12.34
CA ILE A 187 6.74 0.97 -11.18
C ILE A 187 7.28 -0.41 -11.55
N VAL A 188 8.51 -0.68 -11.15
CA VAL A 188 9.17 -1.99 -11.33
C VAL A 188 8.34 -3.06 -10.63
N GLY A 189 8.08 -4.17 -11.32
CA GLY A 189 7.33 -5.30 -10.81
C GLY A 189 5.81 -5.10 -10.74
N ASP A 190 5.28 -3.96 -11.25
CA ASP A 190 3.83 -3.78 -11.34
C ASP A 190 3.24 -4.65 -12.45
N THR A 191 2.46 -5.67 -12.06
CA THR A 191 1.82 -6.64 -12.96
C THR A 191 0.49 -6.15 -13.53
N THR A 192 0.02 -4.95 -13.14
CA THR A 192 -1.26 -4.39 -13.58
C THR A 192 -1.08 -3.13 -14.42
N TYR A 193 -0.22 -2.23 -13.99
CA TYR A 193 0.02 -0.91 -14.61
C TYR A 193 1.45 -0.74 -15.12
N GLY A 194 2.29 -1.76 -14.96
CA GLY A 194 3.70 -1.73 -15.31
C GLY A 194 3.99 -1.97 -16.79
N ASP A 195 5.27 -1.95 -17.10
CA ASP A 195 5.81 -2.39 -18.40
C ASP A 195 6.18 -3.88 -18.31
N PHE A 196 5.33 -4.75 -18.85
CA PHE A 196 5.48 -6.19 -18.70
C PHE A 196 6.75 -6.75 -19.34
N ALA A 197 7.23 -6.14 -20.44
CA ALA A 197 8.45 -6.57 -21.10
C ALA A 197 9.68 -6.21 -20.24
N LYS A 198 9.74 -4.96 -19.76
CA LYS A 198 10.81 -4.53 -18.85
C LYS A 198 10.79 -5.28 -17.52
N ASN A 199 9.61 -5.55 -16.96
CA ASN A 199 9.48 -6.33 -15.73
C ASN A 199 10.07 -7.73 -15.89
N ARG A 200 9.76 -8.46 -16.98
CA ARG A 200 10.34 -9.78 -17.25
C ARG A 200 11.86 -9.72 -17.39
N ALA A 201 12.37 -8.79 -18.19
CA ALA A 201 13.81 -8.64 -18.38
C ALA A 201 14.53 -8.26 -17.07
N PHE A 202 13.93 -7.39 -16.26
CA PHE A 202 14.46 -7.00 -14.97
C PHE A 202 14.48 -8.19 -13.98
N ALA A 203 13.38 -8.93 -13.90
CA ALA A 203 13.28 -10.09 -13.02
C ALA A 203 14.31 -11.19 -13.39
N GLN A 204 14.48 -11.46 -14.68
CA GLN A 204 15.50 -12.42 -15.15
C GLN A 204 16.92 -12.01 -14.76
N LYS A 205 17.23 -10.71 -14.80
CA LYS A 205 18.57 -10.18 -14.51
C LYS A 205 18.84 -10.03 -13.01
N SER A 206 17.83 -9.63 -12.23
CA SER A 206 17.98 -9.28 -10.81
C SER A 206 17.51 -10.36 -9.84
N GLY A 207 16.71 -11.33 -10.29
CA GLY A 207 15.99 -12.28 -9.43
C GLY A 207 14.83 -11.67 -8.65
N LEU A 208 14.53 -10.37 -8.84
CA LEU A 208 13.51 -9.66 -8.09
C LEU A 208 12.18 -9.64 -8.87
N ASN A 209 11.13 -10.18 -8.26
CA ASN A 209 9.82 -10.32 -8.89
C ASN A 209 8.68 -9.91 -7.94
N ARG A 210 8.67 -8.64 -7.53
CA ARG A 210 7.60 -8.05 -6.72
C ARG A 210 7.32 -6.61 -7.14
N LEU A 211 6.21 -6.04 -6.72
CA LEU A 211 5.97 -4.61 -6.86
C LEU A 211 6.96 -3.83 -5.96
N PHE A 212 7.70 -2.89 -6.54
CA PHE A 212 8.60 -2.00 -5.81
C PHE A 212 7.91 -0.70 -5.40
N LEU A 213 6.86 -0.84 -4.61
CA LEU A 213 6.14 0.23 -3.92
C LEU A 213 6.06 -0.11 -2.44
N HIS A 214 6.57 0.77 -1.59
CA HIS A 214 6.71 0.55 -0.15
C HIS A 214 6.23 1.77 0.63
N ALA A 215 5.32 1.58 1.57
CA ALA A 215 4.90 2.59 2.54
C ALA A 215 5.99 2.69 3.64
N SER A 216 6.55 3.90 3.86
CA SER A 216 7.68 4.12 4.78
C SER A 216 7.34 5.05 5.93
#